data_dbd3af5cb3c811a0e71b1d5756b9fda2
#
_entry.id   dbd3af5cb3c811a0e71b1d5756b9fda2
#
_cell.length_a   1.000
_cell.length_b   1.000
_cell.length_c   1.000
_cell.angle_alpha   90.00
_cell.angle_beta   90.00
_cell.angle_gamma   90.00
#
_symmetry.space_group_name_H-M   'P 1'
#
loop_
_entity.id
_entity.type
_entity.pdbx_description
1 polymer ?
#
loop_
_entity_poly.entity_id
_entity_poly.type
_entity_poly.pdbx_seq_one_letter_code
_entity_poly.pdbx_strand_id
1 'polypeptide(L)'
;MTRVAFERADDPNLINFAVGQPDQALIPIDALKQASAHIGATLSSASVNYGLPQGEPQFLEPLAQFLSATCHHPVVAEELMLTGGTSQALDMICQAFTSPGDAVLIEDASYFLAFQIFADHGLKLVPFSRSAGTIDTQALGQLIETHQPKLLYTIPFFSNPLGDTLSTQAIESLISMCSKSGTLLVSDEAYQYLAFDHQAESSLASRTADSKVLSLGTFSKILAPGLRVGWIQCNAVLRERLLDLGWVNSGGAINQWGSLLVGSILEAGRQASLLETTQTLLEARARVMHECLTQHLGTIATWDAPRGGYFVWVTLTEAADTTALLPLVREQGVGYQPGASFSSTGAHGQSMRLSFAAYDTNKIDQGINLLGTTLKRLIH
;
A
#
# COMPACT_ATOMS: atom_id res chain seq x y z
N MET A 1 -7.54 21.06 -4.82
CA MET A 1 -6.42 20.33 -4.15
C MET A 1 -5.12 20.70 -4.85
N THR A 2 -4.09 21.07 -4.11
CA THR A 2 -2.75 21.34 -4.68
C THR A 2 -2.18 20.00 -5.14
N ARG A 3 -1.69 19.94 -6.39
CA ARG A 3 -1.09 18.74 -6.95
C ARG A 3 0.07 18.32 -6.07
N VAL A 4 -0.03 17.15 -5.42
CA VAL A 4 1.07 16.61 -4.62
C VAL A 4 2.21 16.29 -5.59
N ALA A 5 3.31 17.01 -5.50
CA ALA A 5 4.48 16.73 -6.32
C ALA A 5 5.00 15.34 -5.95
N PHE A 6 5.29 14.52 -6.95
CA PHE A 6 5.92 13.22 -6.76
C PHE A 6 7.37 13.47 -6.33
N GLU A 7 7.63 13.40 -5.02
CA GLU A 7 8.96 13.67 -4.47
C GLU A 7 9.86 12.44 -4.66
N ARG A 8 11.09 12.68 -5.11
CA ARG A 8 12.14 11.66 -5.22
C ARG A 8 13.12 11.79 -4.07
N ALA A 9 13.79 10.70 -3.73
CA ALA A 9 14.83 10.67 -2.69
C ALA A 9 16.23 11.12 -3.19
N ASP A 10 16.30 11.74 -4.36
CA ASP A 10 17.54 12.08 -5.08
C ASP A 10 18.05 13.52 -4.87
N ASP A 11 17.38 14.33 -4.05
CA ASP A 11 17.95 15.62 -3.62
C ASP A 11 19.11 15.37 -2.65
N PRO A 12 20.36 15.71 -3.03
CA PRO A 12 21.53 15.45 -2.19
C PRO A 12 21.55 16.28 -0.89
N ASN A 13 20.77 17.37 -0.85
CA ASN A 13 20.72 18.29 0.28
C ASN A 13 19.53 18.05 1.22
N LEU A 14 18.67 17.07 0.92
CA LEU A 14 17.45 16.80 1.67
C LEU A 14 17.30 15.32 1.99
N ILE A 15 17.32 14.95 3.25
CA ILE A 15 16.90 13.62 3.70
C ILE A 15 15.38 13.66 3.88
N ASN A 16 14.64 13.18 2.88
CA ASN A 16 13.20 13.33 2.82
C ASN A 16 12.46 12.03 3.23
N PHE A 17 12.10 11.90 4.49
CA PHE A 17 11.31 10.78 5.00
C PHE A 17 9.84 10.78 4.53
N ALA A 18 9.38 11.78 3.77
CA ALA A 18 8.07 11.76 3.13
C ALA A 18 7.99 10.73 1.98
N VAL A 19 9.14 10.31 1.41
CA VAL A 19 9.21 9.44 0.24
C VAL A 19 8.84 8.01 0.57
N GLY A 20 7.69 7.54 0.08
CA GLY A 20 7.17 6.17 0.26
C GLY A 20 7.62 5.19 -0.84
N GLN A 21 8.85 5.34 -1.35
CA GLN A 21 9.44 4.49 -2.39
C GLN A 21 10.56 3.64 -1.79
N PRO A 22 10.80 2.43 -2.36
CA PRO A 22 11.98 1.65 -1.98
C PRO A 22 13.26 2.36 -2.43
N ASP A 23 14.30 2.25 -1.61
CA ASP A 23 15.66 2.60 -1.99
C ASP A 23 16.11 1.82 -3.23
N GLN A 24 17.02 2.42 -4.00
CA GLN A 24 17.61 1.78 -5.18
C GLN A 24 18.29 0.43 -4.85
N ALA A 25 18.86 0.29 -3.66
CA ALA A 25 19.46 -0.97 -3.19
C ALA A 25 18.44 -2.10 -3.00
N LEU A 26 17.15 -1.77 -2.85
CA LEU A 26 16.06 -2.76 -2.75
C LEU A 26 15.53 -3.21 -4.13
N ILE A 27 15.98 -2.58 -5.22
CA ILE A 27 15.56 -2.95 -6.58
C ILE A 27 16.49 -4.04 -7.11
N PRO A 28 15.99 -5.27 -7.38
CA PRO A 28 16.83 -6.40 -7.76
C PRO A 28 17.20 -6.36 -9.25
N ILE A 29 18.07 -5.45 -9.64
CA ILE A 29 18.44 -5.17 -11.04
C ILE A 29 18.94 -6.44 -11.76
N ASP A 30 19.72 -7.29 -11.10
CA ASP A 30 20.26 -8.49 -11.76
C ASP A 30 19.18 -9.54 -12.02
N ALA A 31 18.20 -9.70 -11.13
CA ALA A 31 17.03 -10.55 -11.38
C ALA A 31 16.20 -10.04 -12.57
N LEU A 32 16.01 -8.71 -12.64
CA LEU A 32 15.30 -8.06 -13.75
C LEU A 32 16.04 -8.23 -15.10
N LYS A 33 17.37 -8.08 -15.13
CA LYS A 33 18.18 -8.33 -16.31
C LYS A 33 18.07 -9.78 -16.81
N GLN A 34 18.14 -10.75 -15.89
CA GLN A 34 18.04 -12.17 -16.21
C GLN A 34 16.66 -12.54 -16.74
N ALA A 35 15.58 -12.04 -16.11
CA ALA A 35 14.21 -12.22 -16.60
C ALA A 35 14.03 -11.60 -17.99
N SER A 36 14.57 -10.38 -18.22
CA SER A 36 14.52 -9.73 -19.53
C SER A 36 15.25 -10.52 -20.60
N ALA A 37 16.43 -11.09 -20.30
CA ALA A 37 17.19 -11.94 -21.22
C ALA A 37 16.43 -13.24 -21.54
N HIS A 38 15.80 -13.87 -20.55
CA HIS A 38 14.98 -15.07 -20.73
C HIS A 38 13.79 -14.79 -21.65
N ILE A 39 13.04 -13.71 -21.40
CA ILE A 39 11.90 -13.32 -22.25
C ILE A 39 12.39 -13.01 -23.66
N GLY A 40 13.51 -12.27 -23.83
CA GLY A 40 14.06 -11.96 -25.13
C GLY A 40 14.42 -13.21 -25.95
N ALA A 41 14.90 -14.28 -25.29
CA ALA A 41 15.24 -15.54 -25.93
C ALA A 41 14.00 -16.40 -26.31
N THR A 42 12.89 -16.25 -25.57
CA THR A 42 11.64 -17.02 -25.77
C THR A 42 10.55 -16.22 -26.47
N LEU A 43 10.82 -14.97 -26.84
CA LEU A 43 9.85 -14.06 -27.43
C LEU A 43 9.29 -14.59 -28.74
N SER A 44 7.96 -14.56 -28.85
CA SER A 44 7.23 -14.89 -30.06
C SER A 44 6.23 -13.80 -30.41
N SER A 45 5.71 -13.78 -31.63
CA SER A 45 4.64 -12.87 -32.02
C SER A 45 3.38 -13.01 -31.14
N ALA A 46 3.11 -14.21 -30.64
CA ALA A 46 2.01 -14.48 -29.72
C ALA A 46 2.20 -13.78 -28.37
N SER A 47 3.45 -13.73 -27.86
CA SER A 47 3.77 -13.10 -26.56
C SER A 47 3.55 -11.57 -26.53
N VAL A 48 3.50 -10.93 -27.69
CA VAL A 48 3.35 -9.46 -27.85
C VAL A 48 2.08 -9.07 -28.61
N ASN A 49 1.18 -10.02 -28.84
CA ASN A 49 -0.16 -9.75 -29.35
C ASN A 49 -1.09 -9.35 -28.18
N TYR A 50 -2.35 -9.07 -28.47
CA TYR A 50 -3.36 -8.84 -27.43
C TYR A 50 -3.43 -10.05 -26.50
N GLY A 51 -3.28 -9.79 -25.19
CA GLY A 51 -3.34 -10.83 -24.16
C GLY A 51 -4.77 -11.08 -23.66
N LEU A 52 -4.91 -12.04 -22.77
CA LEU A 52 -6.19 -12.33 -22.12
C LEU A 52 -6.59 -11.19 -21.17
N PRO A 53 -7.85 -10.73 -21.17
CA PRO A 53 -8.29 -9.61 -20.33
C PRO A 53 -8.00 -9.78 -18.83
N GLN A 54 -8.08 -11.00 -18.31
CA GLN A 54 -7.76 -11.32 -16.92
C GLN A 54 -6.24 -11.26 -16.64
N GLY A 55 -5.41 -11.47 -17.64
CA GLY A 55 -3.98 -11.69 -17.58
C GLY A 55 -3.60 -13.09 -18.08
N GLU A 56 -2.34 -13.23 -18.48
CA GLU A 56 -1.85 -14.49 -19.05
C GLU A 56 -1.61 -15.58 -17.99
N PRO A 57 -1.84 -16.87 -18.32
CA PRO A 57 -1.52 -17.99 -17.44
C PRO A 57 -0.07 -17.98 -16.96
N GLN A 58 0.88 -17.60 -17.84
CA GLN A 58 2.31 -17.48 -17.54
C GLN A 58 2.63 -16.45 -16.42
N PHE A 59 1.69 -15.60 -16.07
CA PHE A 59 1.78 -14.70 -14.93
C PHE A 59 0.89 -15.17 -13.77
N LEU A 60 -0.37 -15.52 -14.05
CA LEU A 60 -1.38 -15.80 -13.01
C LEU A 60 -1.09 -17.11 -12.26
N GLU A 61 -0.64 -18.17 -12.96
CA GLU A 61 -0.32 -19.46 -12.33
C GLU A 61 0.90 -19.36 -11.38
N PRO A 62 2.06 -18.83 -11.82
CA PRO A 62 3.19 -18.61 -10.91
C PRO A 62 2.87 -17.63 -9.77
N LEU A 63 2.02 -16.61 -10.01
CA LEU A 63 1.54 -15.71 -8.96
C LEU A 63 0.73 -16.48 -7.92
N ALA A 64 -0.24 -17.30 -8.34
CA ALA A 64 -1.06 -18.12 -7.43
C ALA A 64 -0.20 -19.05 -6.58
N GLN A 65 0.84 -19.67 -7.16
CA GLN A 65 1.80 -20.52 -6.44
C GLN A 65 2.60 -19.72 -5.42
N PHE A 66 3.11 -18.54 -5.79
CA PHE A 66 3.83 -17.66 -4.88
C PHE A 66 2.96 -17.21 -3.71
N LEU A 67 1.72 -16.77 -3.97
CA LEU A 67 0.78 -16.34 -2.94
C LEU A 67 0.42 -17.49 -2.00
N SER A 68 0.12 -18.68 -2.54
CA SER A 68 -0.20 -19.86 -1.74
C SER A 68 0.95 -20.28 -0.82
N ALA A 69 2.18 -20.26 -1.32
CA ALA A 69 3.37 -20.60 -0.54
C ALA A 69 3.68 -19.57 0.54
N THR A 70 3.53 -18.27 0.22
CA THR A 70 3.90 -17.17 1.13
C THR A 70 2.89 -16.99 2.27
N CYS A 71 1.60 -17.16 2.00
CA CYS A 71 0.54 -16.98 3.00
C CYS A 71 0.05 -18.31 3.62
N HIS A 72 0.61 -19.45 3.22
CA HIS A 72 0.19 -20.78 3.67
C HIS A 72 -1.32 -21.02 3.50
N HIS A 73 -1.91 -20.42 2.47
CA HIS A 73 -3.33 -20.54 2.13
C HIS A 73 -3.48 -20.75 0.62
N PRO A 74 -4.30 -21.71 0.16
CA PRO A 74 -4.49 -21.98 -1.26
C PRO A 74 -5.06 -20.74 -1.99
N VAL A 75 -4.40 -20.34 -3.08
CA VAL A 75 -4.87 -19.34 -4.04
C VAL A 75 -4.83 -19.96 -5.42
N VAL A 76 -5.86 -19.76 -6.21
CA VAL A 76 -5.94 -20.29 -7.59
C VAL A 76 -5.93 -19.14 -8.62
N ALA A 77 -5.41 -19.41 -9.79
CA ALA A 77 -5.25 -18.39 -10.84
C ALA A 77 -6.59 -17.75 -11.26
N GLU A 78 -7.67 -18.51 -11.17
CA GLU A 78 -9.04 -18.07 -11.49
C GLU A 78 -9.56 -16.98 -10.56
N GLU A 79 -9.00 -16.83 -9.35
CA GLU A 79 -9.36 -15.77 -8.39
C GLU A 79 -8.60 -14.47 -8.66
N LEU A 80 -7.59 -14.51 -9.52
CA LEU A 80 -6.65 -13.41 -9.75
C LEU A 80 -6.96 -12.69 -11.05
N MET A 81 -6.72 -11.37 -11.07
CA MET A 81 -6.76 -10.52 -12.25
C MET A 81 -5.56 -9.58 -12.25
N LEU A 82 -4.81 -9.54 -13.35
CA LEU A 82 -3.69 -8.63 -13.57
C LEU A 82 -4.14 -7.16 -13.54
N THR A 83 -3.34 -6.31 -12.90
CA THR A 83 -3.53 -4.84 -12.91
C THR A 83 -2.20 -4.09 -13.07
N GLY A 84 -2.26 -2.81 -13.39
CA GLY A 84 -1.11 -1.90 -13.40
C GLY A 84 -0.69 -1.39 -12.01
N GLY A 85 -0.90 -2.19 -10.96
CA GLY A 85 -0.71 -1.87 -9.55
C GLY A 85 -2.01 -1.47 -8.86
N THR A 86 -1.96 -1.29 -7.51
CA THR A 86 -3.17 -1.04 -6.68
C THR A 86 -3.91 0.24 -7.08
N SER A 87 -3.23 1.28 -7.57
CA SER A 87 -3.90 2.52 -8.00
C SER A 87 -4.82 2.30 -9.20
N GLN A 88 -4.38 1.54 -10.21
CA GLN A 88 -5.24 1.20 -11.33
C GLN A 88 -6.35 0.23 -10.91
N ALA A 89 -6.03 -0.74 -10.04
CA ALA A 89 -7.03 -1.63 -9.47
C ALA A 89 -8.16 -0.86 -8.78
N LEU A 90 -7.81 0.16 -7.98
CA LEU A 90 -8.78 1.01 -7.30
C LEU A 90 -9.63 1.83 -8.28
N ASP A 91 -9.01 2.39 -9.32
CA ASP A 91 -9.71 3.10 -10.41
C ASP A 91 -10.72 2.19 -11.13
N MET A 92 -10.30 0.97 -11.49
CA MET A 92 -11.17 -0.05 -12.08
C MET A 92 -12.37 -0.41 -11.19
N ILE A 93 -12.13 -0.56 -9.88
CA ILE A 93 -13.19 -0.85 -8.91
C ILE A 93 -14.19 0.30 -8.85
N CYS A 94 -13.73 1.54 -8.78
CA CYS A 94 -14.62 2.70 -8.82
C CYS A 94 -15.46 2.71 -10.10
N GLN A 95 -14.85 2.46 -11.25
CA GLN A 95 -15.56 2.39 -12.53
C GLN A 95 -16.63 1.29 -12.58
N ALA A 96 -16.30 0.09 -12.08
CA ALA A 96 -17.17 -1.08 -12.19
C ALA A 96 -18.32 -1.09 -11.17
N PHE A 97 -18.14 -0.49 -10.00
CA PHE A 97 -19.03 -0.71 -8.85
C PHE A 97 -19.64 0.55 -8.26
N THR A 98 -19.28 1.75 -8.74
CA THR A 98 -19.79 3.01 -8.18
C THR A 98 -20.34 3.94 -9.24
N SER A 99 -21.06 4.94 -8.77
CA SER A 99 -21.57 6.08 -9.56
C SER A 99 -21.24 7.39 -8.84
N PRO A 100 -21.11 8.52 -9.57
CA PRO A 100 -20.89 9.81 -8.94
C PRO A 100 -21.95 10.11 -7.86
N GLY A 101 -21.48 10.53 -6.68
CA GLY A 101 -22.33 10.78 -5.52
C GLY A 101 -22.43 9.63 -4.52
N ASP A 102 -22.00 8.42 -4.88
CA ASP A 102 -21.94 7.29 -3.96
C ASP A 102 -20.94 7.56 -2.82
N ALA A 103 -21.23 7.01 -1.63
CA ALA A 103 -20.37 7.12 -0.47
C ALA A 103 -19.32 6.00 -0.43
N VAL A 104 -18.11 6.38 -0.01
CA VAL A 104 -16.99 5.48 0.31
C VAL A 104 -16.61 5.68 1.76
N LEU A 105 -16.67 4.64 2.57
CA LEU A 105 -16.07 4.62 3.90
C LEU A 105 -14.56 4.44 3.77
N ILE A 106 -13.79 5.27 4.47
CA ILE A 106 -12.34 5.27 4.45
C ILE A 106 -11.78 5.52 5.85
N GLU A 107 -10.68 4.88 6.20
CA GLU A 107 -9.98 5.16 7.46
C GLU A 107 -9.61 6.66 7.53
N ASP A 108 -9.82 7.32 8.68
CA ASP A 108 -9.55 8.75 8.82
C ASP A 108 -8.07 9.08 8.56
N ALA A 109 -7.15 8.20 8.99
CA ALA A 109 -5.75 8.25 8.57
C ALA A 109 -5.50 7.20 7.49
N SER A 110 -5.49 7.58 6.20
CA SER A 110 -5.37 6.66 5.07
C SER A 110 -4.49 7.21 3.95
N TYR A 111 -4.28 6.39 2.92
CA TYR A 111 -3.47 6.73 1.75
C TYR A 111 -4.07 7.89 0.95
N PHE A 112 -3.47 9.09 1.07
CA PHE A 112 -4.03 10.32 0.52
C PHE A 112 -4.20 10.34 -1.01
N LEU A 113 -3.43 9.54 -1.77
CA LEU A 113 -3.63 9.45 -3.21
C LEU A 113 -4.87 8.61 -3.58
N ALA A 114 -5.37 7.75 -2.69
CA ALA A 114 -6.66 7.12 -2.88
C ALA A 114 -7.82 8.14 -2.81
N PHE A 115 -7.68 9.19 -1.99
CA PHE A 115 -8.68 10.28 -1.92
C PHE A 115 -8.87 10.94 -3.30
N GLN A 116 -7.76 11.15 -4.04
CA GLN A 116 -7.83 11.73 -5.37
C GLN A 116 -8.53 10.79 -6.36
N ILE A 117 -8.23 9.49 -6.33
CA ILE A 117 -8.90 8.50 -7.18
C ILE A 117 -10.41 8.50 -6.92
N PHE A 118 -10.83 8.49 -5.67
CA PHE A 118 -12.25 8.57 -5.32
C PHE A 118 -12.90 9.89 -5.79
N ALA A 119 -12.17 11.01 -5.65
CA ALA A 119 -12.65 12.31 -6.12
C ALA A 119 -12.79 12.38 -7.65
N ASP A 120 -11.88 11.76 -8.40
CA ASP A 120 -11.95 11.67 -9.87
C ASP A 120 -13.22 10.94 -10.35
N HIS A 121 -13.74 10.01 -9.54
CA HIS A 121 -15.01 9.32 -9.76
C HIS A 121 -16.23 10.03 -9.14
N GLY A 122 -16.05 11.21 -8.53
CA GLY A 122 -17.11 11.98 -7.91
C GLY A 122 -17.72 11.35 -6.66
N LEU A 123 -16.94 10.51 -5.94
CA LEU A 123 -17.40 9.80 -4.75
C LEU A 123 -17.28 10.68 -3.49
N LYS A 124 -18.15 10.42 -2.51
CA LYS A 124 -18.16 11.11 -1.21
C LYS A 124 -17.39 10.31 -0.19
N LEU A 125 -16.31 10.88 0.34
CA LEU A 125 -15.51 10.27 1.41
C LEU A 125 -16.22 10.42 2.75
N VAL A 126 -16.38 9.32 3.47
CA VAL A 126 -16.93 9.26 4.82
C VAL A 126 -15.88 8.61 5.71
N PRO A 127 -15.16 9.37 6.55
CA PRO A 127 -14.11 8.83 7.38
C PRO A 127 -14.66 8.02 8.56
N PHE A 128 -13.95 6.94 8.91
CA PHE A 128 -14.16 6.20 10.15
C PHE A 128 -12.84 6.07 10.92
N SER A 129 -12.94 6.00 12.25
CA SER A 129 -11.76 5.95 13.11
C SER A 129 -11.22 4.53 13.26
N ARG A 130 -9.89 4.44 13.25
CA ARG A 130 -9.10 3.25 13.57
C ARG A 130 -8.07 3.64 14.63
N SER A 131 -7.82 2.79 15.60
CA SER A 131 -6.83 3.01 16.65
C SER A 131 -6.18 1.70 17.07
N ALA A 132 -4.85 1.66 17.08
CA ALA A 132 -4.05 0.53 17.54
C ALA A 132 -4.52 -0.83 16.96
N GLY A 133 -4.80 -0.87 15.66
CA GLY A 133 -5.26 -2.08 14.97
C GLY A 133 -6.70 -2.50 15.29
N THR A 134 -7.50 -1.65 15.94
CA THR A 134 -8.91 -1.89 16.27
C THR A 134 -9.84 -0.90 15.59
N ILE A 135 -11.13 -1.24 15.52
CA ILE A 135 -12.19 -0.42 14.92
C ILE A 135 -13.35 -0.36 15.88
N ASP A 136 -13.95 0.82 16.07
CA ASP A 136 -15.23 0.96 16.75
C ASP A 136 -16.35 0.46 15.82
N THR A 137 -16.76 -0.80 16.03
CA THR A 137 -17.78 -1.45 15.20
C THR A 137 -19.17 -0.84 15.37
N GLN A 138 -19.46 -0.21 16.52
CA GLN A 138 -20.75 0.46 16.74
C GLN A 138 -20.81 1.75 15.92
N ALA A 139 -19.77 2.59 16.01
CA ALA A 139 -19.68 3.81 15.22
C ALA A 139 -19.67 3.51 13.72
N LEU A 140 -18.91 2.49 13.29
CA LEU A 140 -18.87 2.05 11.90
C LEU A 140 -20.24 1.58 11.41
N GLY A 141 -20.99 0.83 12.24
CA GLY A 141 -22.36 0.39 11.93
C GLY A 141 -23.28 1.58 11.68
N GLN A 142 -23.24 2.61 12.51
CA GLN A 142 -24.01 3.84 12.32
C GLN A 142 -23.67 4.58 11.02
N LEU A 143 -22.39 4.62 10.66
CA LEU A 143 -21.95 5.22 9.39
C LEU A 143 -22.46 4.43 8.18
N ILE A 144 -22.44 3.10 8.24
CA ILE A 144 -22.99 2.21 7.20
C ILE A 144 -24.50 2.45 7.04
N GLU A 145 -25.25 2.46 8.14
CA GLU A 145 -26.71 2.70 8.10
C GLU A 145 -27.05 4.10 7.55
N THR A 146 -26.32 5.13 7.96
CA THR A 146 -26.59 6.51 7.59
C THR A 146 -26.24 6.80 6.14
N HIS A 147 -25.07 6.32 5.67
CA HIS A 147 -24.52 6.70 4.38
C HIS A 147 -24.72 5.65 3.28
N GLN A 148 -25.09 4.41 3.65
CA GLN A 148 -25.27 3.29 2.71
C GLN A 148 -24.14 3.20 1.67
N PRO A 149 -22.87 3.09 2.14
CA PRO A 149 -21.71 3.21 1.28
C PRO A 149 -21.65 2.08 0.25
N LYS A 150 -21.17 2.38 -0.95
CA LYS A 150 -20.89 1.37 -1.98
C LYS A 150 -19.60 0.65 -1.71
N LEU A 151 -18.60 1.36 -1.21
CA LEU A 151 -17.27 0.83 -0.89
C LEU A 151 -16.90 1.13 0.57
N LEU A 152 -16.12 0.22 1.17
CA LEU A 152 -15.28 0.47 2.33
C LEU A 152 -13.85 0.15 1.91
N TYR A 153 -12.96 1.16 1.98
CA TYR A 153 -11.54 1.04 1.66
C TYR A 153 -10.71 0.98 2.95
N THR A 154 -9.84 0.00 3.05
CA THR A 154 -8.92 -0.19 4.20
C THR A 154 -7.56 -0.65 3.74
N ILE A 155 -6.50 -0.34 4.53
CA ILE A 155 -5.14 -0.87 4.38
C ILE A 155 -4.87 -1.70 5.63
N PRO A 156 -5.23 -3.01 5.65
CA PRO A 156 -5.25 -3.77 6.89
C PRO A 156 -3.88 -4.12 7.47
N PHE A 157 -2.84 -4.21 6.63
CA PHE A 157 -1.51 -4.68 7.02
C PHE A 157 -0.47 -3.60 6.84
N PHE A 158 0.28 -3.27 7.92
CA PHE A 158 1.36 -2.27 7.93
C PHE A 158 0.95 -0.98 7.21
N SER A 159 -0.18 -0.43 7.61
CA SER A 159 -0.92 0.58 6.86
C SER A 159 -0.09 1.82 6.51
N ASN A 160 -0.46 2.47 5.44
CA ASN A 160 0.00 3.79 5.09
C ASN A 160 -1.11 4.81 5.46
N PRO A 161 -0.93 5.63 6.54
CA PRO A 161 0.35 6.06 7.11
C PRO A 161 0.74 5.40 8.44
N LEU A 162 -0.15 4.68 9.13
CA LEU A 162 -0.01 4.35 10.56
C LEU A 162 1.10 3.34 10.86
N GLY A 163 1.47 2.48 9.89
CA GLY A 163 2.43 1.40 10.09
C GLY A 163 1.90 0.21 10.92
N ASP A 164 0.65 0.29 11.40
CA ASP A 164 0.01 -0.76 12.20
C ASP A 164 -0.71 -1.81 11.33
N THR A 165 -1.14 -2.88 11.97
CA THR A 165 -1.92 -3.97 11.35
C THR A 165 -3.23 -4.12 12.09
N LEU A 166 -4.35 -4.30 11.36
CA LEU A 166 -5.64 -4.62 11.97
C LEU A 166 -5.59 -5.98 12.64
N SER A 167 -6.21 -6.06 13.83
CA SER A 167 -6.38 -7.34 14.52
C SER A 167 -7.29 -8.27 13.71
N THR A 168 -7.11 -9.57 13.88
CA THR A 168 -7.99 -10.59 13.26
C THR A 168 -9.46 -10.31 13.54
N GLN A 169 -9.79 -9.92 14.76
CA GLN A 169 -11.18 -9.58 15.15
C GLN A 169 -11.71 -8.35 14.40
N ALA A 170 -10.88 -7.32 14.20
CA ALA A 170 -11.27 -6.14 13.41
C ALA A 170 -11.52 -6.51 11.95
N ILE A 171 -10.65 -7.32 11.35
CA ILE A 171 -10.80 -7.83 9.98
C ILE A 171 -12.11 -8.64 9.83
N GLU A 172 -12.36 -9.58 10.72
CA GLU A 172 -13.59 -10.39 10.70
C GLU A 172 -14.85 -9.54 10.86
N SER A 173 -14.78 -8.52 11.72
CA SER A 173 -15.87 -7.56 11.90
C SER A 173 -16.13 -6.77 10.61
N LEU A 174 -15.09 -6.26 9.94
CA LEU A 174 -15.22 -5.56 8.64
C LEU A 174 -15.86 -6.44 7.58
N ILE A 175 -15.37 -7.67 7.41
CA ILE A 175 -15.91 -8.62 6.44
C ILE A 175 -17.40 -8.89 6.73
N SER A 176 -17.74 -9.17 8.00
CA SER A 176 -19.13 -9.45 8.40
C SER A 176 -20.05 -8.24 8.18
N MET A 177 -19.62 -7.05 8.56
CA MET A 177 -20.42 -5.82 8.42
C MET A 177 -20.64 -5.47 6.94
N CYS A 178 -19.61 -5.53 6.12
CA CYS A 178 -19.68 -5.28 4.68
C CYS A 178 -20.57 -6.32 3.97
N SER A 179 -20.45 -7.60 4.34
CA SER A 179 -21.31 -8.66 3.78
C SER A 179 -22.78 -8.41 4.10
N LYS A 180 -23.13 -8.07 5.34
CA LYS A 180 -24.51 -7.82 5.79
C LYS A 180 -25.13 -6.58 5.16
N SER A 181 -24.37 -5.50 4.98
CA SER A 181 -24.84 -4.24 4.42
C SER A 181 -24.86 -4.24 2.88
N GLY A 182 -24.18 -5.18 2.26
CA GLY A 182 -23.98 -5.18 0.82
C GLY A 182 -22.91 -4.23 0.32
N THR A 183 -22.12 -3.63 1.21
CA THR A 183 -20.96 -2.78 0.88
C THR A 183 -19.81 -3.64 0.36
N LEU A 184 -19.11 -3.20 -0.70
CA LEU A 184 -17.89 -3.85 -1.16
C LEU A 184 -16.72 -3.48 -0.26
N LEU A 185 -16.00 -4.48 0.27
CA LEU A 185 -14.77 -4.29 1.03
C LEU A 185 -13.58 -4.31 0.07
N VAL A 186 -12.90 -3.17 -0.07
CA VAL A 186 -11.67 -3.02 -0.83
C VAL A 186 -10.49 -3.01 0.14
N SER A 187 -9.68 -4.06 0.09
CA SER A 187 -8.52 -4.27 0.94
C SER A 187 -7.23 -3.99 0.15
N ASP A 188 -6.56 -2.88 0.41
CA ASP A 188 -5.26 -2.55 -0.20
C ASP A 188 -4.13 -3.20 0.62
N GLU A 189 -3.60 -4.30 0.10
CA GLU A 189 -2.66 -5.18 0.79
C GLU A 189 -1.22 -4.99 0.30
N ALA A 190 -0.87 -3.75 -0.11
CA ALA A 190 0.42 -3.45 -0.72
C ALA A 190 1.64 -3.78 0.17
N TYR A 191 1.48 -3.82 1.49
CA TYR A 191 2.56 -4.05 2.46
C TYR A 191 2.48 -5.41 3.17
N GLN A 192 1.47 -6.23 2.91
CA GLN A 192 1.17 -7.51 3.55
C GLN A 192 2.39 -8.43 3.68
N TYR A 193 3.22 -8.49 2.64
CA TYR A 193 4.38 -9.38 2.57
C TYR A 193 5.64 -8.81 3.25
N LEU A 194 5.57 -7.63 3.87
CA LEU A 194 6.72 -6.95 4.48
C LEU A 194 6.74 -7.08 6.00
N ALA A 195 6.23 -8.18 6.54
CA ALA A 195 6.32 -8.53 7.95
C ALA A 195 7.78 -8.89 8.33
N PHE A 196 8.28 -8.36 9.46
CA PHE A 196 9.65 -8.64 9.91
C PHE A 196 9.81 -10.01 10.59
N ASP A 197 8.71 -10.59 11.07
CA ASP A 197 8.69 -11.98 11.53
C ASP A 197 8.57 -13.01 10.40
N HIS A 198 8.60 -12.55 9.14
CA HIS A 198 8.44 -13.35 7.93
C HIS A 198 7.12 -14.13 7.85
N GLN A 199 6.09 -13.74 8.63
CA GLN A 199 4.77 -14.33 8.62
C GLN A 199 3.80 -13.41 7.87
N ALA A 200 3.60 -13.68 6.57
CA ALA A 200 2.61 -12.93 5.80
C ALA A 200 1.19 -13.45 6.11
N GLU A 201 0.29 -12.52 6.39
CA GLU A 201 -1.13 -12.82 6.55
C GLU A 201 -1.75 -13.22 5.20
N SER A 202 -2.78 -14.06 5.21
CA SER A 202 -3.58 -14.33 4.01
C SER A 202 -4.40 -13.11 3.61
N SER A 203 -4.64 -12.95 2.29
CA SER A 203 -5.49 -11.86 1.79
C SER A 203 -6.90 -11.93 2.40
N LEU A 204 -7.57 -10.78 2.49
CA LEU A 204 -8.93 -10.75 2.99
C LEU A 204 -9.89 -11.51 2.05
N ALA A 205 -9.64 -11.48 0.73
CA ALA A 205 -10.43 -12.24 -0.24
C ALA A 205 -10.32 -13.76 -0.03
N SER A 206 -9.17 -14.26 0.43
CA SER A 206 -8.97 -15.69 0.75
C SER A 206 -9.75 -16.14 1.99
N ARG A 207 -10.16 -15.22 2.85
CA ARG A 207 -10.84 -15.56 4.13
C ARG A 207 -12.32 -15.86 3.97
N THR A 208 -12.89 -15.63 2.79
CA THR A 208 -14.33 -15.79 2.57
C THR A 208 -14.69 -15.98 1.10
N ALA A 209 -15.19 -17.17 0.75
CA ALA A 209 -15.52 -17.54 -0.62
C ALA A 209 -16.71 -16.78 -1.23
N ASP A 210 -17.69 -16.38 -0.40
CA ASP A 210 -18.95 -15.75 -0.85
C ASP A 210 -18.99 -14.24 -0.57
N SER A 211 -17.85 -13.62 -0.31
CA SER A 211 -17.83 -12.24 0.14
C SER A 211 -17.74 -11.23 -0.97
N LYS A 212 -18.17 -10.02 -0.64
CA LYS A 212 -17.95 -8.81 -1.42
C LYS A 212 -16.59 -8.19 -1.10
N VAL A 213 -15.51 -9.00 -1.15
CA VAL A 213 -14.15 -8.55 -0.86
C VAL A 213 -13.31 -8.55 -2.13
N LEU A 214 -12.57 -7.46 -2.33
CA LEU A 214 -11.56 -7.29 -3.36
C LEU A 214 -10.23 -6.99 -2.66
N SER A 215 -9.29 -7.93 -2.71
CA SER A 215 -7.93 -7.75 -2.18
C SER A 215 -6.99 -7.29 -3.29
N LEU A 216 -6.29 -6.17 -3.05
CA LEU A 216 -5.38 -5.55 -4.00
C LEU A 216 -3.94 -5.82 -3.63
N GLY A 217 -3.18 -6.45 -4.52
CA GLY A 217 -1.76 -6.69 -4.34
C GLY A 217 -0.90 -5.99 -5.40
N THR A 218 0.38 -5.81 -5.10
CA THR A 218 1.31 -5.13 -6.02
C THR A 218 2.75 -5.59 -5.84
N PHE A 219 3.49 -5.66 -6.96
CA PHE A 219 4.94 -5.83 -6.96
C PHE A 219 5.71 -4.53 -6.69
N SER A 220 5.02 -3.39 -6.56
CA SER A 220 5.67 -2.09 -6.33
C SER A 220 6.47 -2.01 -5.02
N LYS A 221 6.12 -2.83 -4.02
CA LYS A 221 6.77 -2.81 -2.69
C LYS A 221 7.67 -4.01 -2.43
N ILE A 222 7.51 -5.09 -3.20
CA ILE A 222 8.22 -6.36 -3.03
C ILE A 222 9.13 -6.73 -4.20
N LEU A 223 9.17 -5.90 -5.27
CA LEU A 223 10.04 -6.11 -6.43
C LEU A 223 10.53 -4.78 -7.01
N ALA A 224 9.69 -4.08 -7.79
CA ALA A 224 10.07 -2.81 -8.40
C ALA A 224 8.83 -1.98 -8.77
N PRO A 225 8.69 -0.74 -8.27
CA PRO A 225 7.51 0.10 -8.52
C PRO A 225 7.35 0.52 -9.99
N GLY A 226 8.46 0.62 -10.73
CA GLY A 226 8.47 1.03 -12.15
C GLY A 226 7.87 -0.02 -13.10
N LEU A 227 7.73 -1.28 -12.69
CA LEU A 227 7.13 -2.34 -13.50
C LEU A 227 5.64 -2.17 -13.71
N ARG A 228 4.97 -1.45 -12.81
CA ARG A 228 3.50 -1.27 -12.85
C ARG A 228 2.74 -2.59 -12.99
N VAL A 229 3.04 -3.54 -12.11
CA VAL A 229 2.39 -4.87 -12.03
C VAL A 229 1.77 -5.06 -10.65
N GLY A 230 0.53 -5.45 -10.63
CA GLY A 230 -0.25 -5.80 -9.45
C GLY A 230 -1.36 -6.77 -9.81
N TRP A 231 -2.22 -7.06 -8.85
CA TRP A 231 -3.35 -7.95 -9.05
C TRP A 231 -4.53 -7.56 -8.17
N ILE A 232 -5.72 -8.00 -8.57
CA ILE A 232 -6.91 -8.10 -7.72
C ILE A 232 -7.14 -9.58 -7.46
N GLN A 233 -7.40 -9.96 -6.21
CA GLN A 233 -7.94 -11.26 -5.84
C GLN A 233 -9.39 -11.09 -5.40
N CYS A 234 -10.31 -11.82 -6.02
CA CYS A 234 -11.73 -11.79 -5.69
C CYS A 234 -12.45 -13.02 -6.28
N ASN A 235 -13.72 -13.20 -5.90
CA ASN A 235 -14.54 -14.25 -6.49
C ASN A 235 -14.91 -13.99 -7.96
N ALA A 236 -15.41 -15.02 -8.66
CA ALA A 236 -15.73 -14.95 -10.07
C ALA A 236 -16.77 -13.87 -10.41
N VAL A 237 -17.78 -13.66 -9.56
CA VAL A 237 -18.85 -12.67 -9.83
C VAL A 237 -18.29 -11.23 -9.86
N LEU A 238 -17.41 -10.89 -8.93
CA LEU A 238 -16.76 -9.58 -8.89
C LEU A 238 -15.77 -9.42 -10.04
N ARG A 239 -15.02 -10.50 -10.36
CA ARG A 239 -14.06 -10.48 -11.47
C ARG A 239 -14.75 -10.27 -12.82
N GLU A 240 -15.85 -10.97 -13.12
CA GLU A 240 -16.58 -10.78 -14.37
C GLU A 240 -17.02 -9.32 -14.58
N ARG A 241 -17.48 -8.65 -13.51
CA ARG A 241 -17.82 -7.23 -13.60
C ARG A 241 -16.63 -6.31 -13.90
N LEU A 242 -15.42 -6.66 -13.42
CA LEU A 242 -14.21 -5.93 -13.78
C LEU A 242 -13.80 -6.21 -15.23
N LEU A 243 -13.96 -7.44 -15.69
CA LEU A 243 -13.69 -7.83 -17.07
C LEU A 243 -14.66 -7.20 -18.06
N ASP A 244 -15.90 -6.89 -17.67
CA ASP A 244 -16.91 -6.21 -18.47
C ASP A 244 -16.60 -4.72 -18.76
N LEU A 245 -15.59 -4.13 -18.14
CA LEU A 245 -15.15 -2.78 -18.45
C LEU A 245 -14.75 -2.67 -19.93
N GLY A 246 -15.33 -1.73 -20.67
CA GLY A 246 -15.18 -1.62 -22.12
C GLY A 246 -13.73 -1.53 -22.59
N TRP A 247 -12.87 -0.82 -21.85
CA TRP A 247 -11.46 -0.70 -22.20
C TRP A 247 -10.66 -1.99 -21.91
N VAL A 248 -11.07 -2.79 -20.92
CA VAL A 248 -10.48 -4.13 -20.66
C VAL A 248 -10.84 -5.07 -21.80
N ASN A 249 -12.11 -5.10 -22.20
CA ASN A 249 -12.60 -5.93 -23.31
C ASN A 249 -11.97 -5.55 -24.66
N SER A 250 -11.70 -4.25 -24.88
CA SER A 250 -11.15 -3.81 -26.17
C SER A 250 -9.64 -3.98 -26.29
N GLY A 251 -8.90 -4.01 -25.18
CA GLY A 251 -7.44 -3.96 -25.17
C GLY A 251 -6.75 -5.24 -24.71
N GLY A 252 -7.48 -6.19 -24.11
CA GLY A 252 -6.91 -7.41 -23.54
C GLY A 252 -6.09 -7.13 -22.26
N ALA A 253 -5.04 -7.90 -22.03
CA ALA A 253 -4.25 -7.84 -20.80
C ALA A 253 -3.63 -6.46 -20.56
N ILE A 254 -3.78 -5.99 -19.33
CA ILE A 254 -3.12 -4.78 -18.85
C ILE A 254 -1.63 -5.10 -18.67
N ASN A 255 -0.75 -4.25 -19.23
CA ASN A 255 0.70 -4.37 -19.02
C ASN A 255 1.26 -5.78 -19.31
N GLN A 256 0.95 -6.31 -20.49
CA GLN A 256 1.39 -7.64 -20.96
C GLN A 256 2.88 -7.87 -20.76
N TRP A 257 3.75 -6.92 -21.20
CA TRP A 257 5.19 -7.06 -21.10
C TRP A 257 5.69 -7.09 -19.64
N GLY A 258 5.16 -6.23 -18.80
CA GLY A 258 5.53 -6.18 -17.38
C GLY A 258 5.12 -7.47 -16.66
N SER A 259 3.95 -8.03 -16.97
CA SER A 259 3.46 -9.27 -16.37
C SER A 259 4.32 -10.48 -16.77
N LEU A 260 4.75 -10.57 -18.03
CA LEU A 260 5.67 -11.62 -18.49
C LEU A 260 7.01 -11.55 -17.76
N LEU A 261 7.54 -10.33 -17.55
CA LEU A 261 8.79 -10.14 -16.81
C LEU A 261 8.67 -10.63 -15.37
N VAL A 262 7.59 -10.26 -14.68
CA VAL A 262 7.34 -10.69 -13.30
C VAL A 262 7.05 -12.20 -13.27
N GLY A 263 6.26 -12.73 -14.21
CA GLY A 263 5.98 -14.16 -14.36
C GLY A 263 7.26 -14.99 -14.44
N SER A 264 8.23 -14.54 -15.25
CA SER A 264 9.54 -15.20 -15.37
C SER A 264 10.34 -15.23 -14.03
N ILE A 265 10.24 -14.18 -13.22
CA ILE A 265 10.89 -14.14 -11.88
C ILE A 265 10.19 -15.11 -10.92
N LEU A 266 8.85 -15.16 -10.97
CA LEU A 266 8.03 -16.06 -10.16
C LEU A 266 8.27 -17.53 -10.53
N GLU A 267 8.22 -17.86 -11.81
CA GLU A 267 8.45 -19.21 -12.33
C GLU A 267 9.85 -19.74 -11.98
N ALA A 268 10.86 -18.86 -12.00
CA ALA A 268 12.21 -19.18 -11.54
C ALA A 268 12.33 -19.34 -10.01
N GLY A 269 11.26 -19.18 -9.24
CA GLY A 269 11.24 -19.28 -7.78
C GLY A 269 12.03 -18.19 -7.05
N ARG A 270 12.39 -17.09 -7.73
CA ARG A 270 13.28 -16.07 -7.16
C ARG A 270 12.59 -15.07 -6.26
N GLN A 271 11.29 -14.87 -6.45
CA GLN A 271 10.55 -13.83 -5.70
C GLN A 271 10.62 -14.05 -4.19
N ALA A 272 10.61 -15.30 -3.72
CA ALA A 272 10.68 -15.61 -2.29
C ALA A 272 12.00 -15.11 -1.67
N SER A 273 13.15 -15.43 -2.28
CA SER A 273 14.46 -14.98 -1.77
C SER A 273 14.67 -13.46 -1.89
N LEU A 274 14.10 -12.83 -2.91
CA LEU A 274 14.11 -11.36 -3.06
C LEU A 274 13.27 -10.70 -1.96
N LEU A 275 12.13 -11.28 -1.64
CA LEU A 275 11.26 -10.81 -0.56
C LEU A 275 11.96 -10.92 0.81
N GLU A 276 12.58 -12.06 1.11
CA GLU A 276 13.34 -12.28 2.35
C GLU A 276 14.49 -11.25 2.50
N THR A 277 15.22 -11.00 1.41
CA THR A 277 16.27 -9.97 1.39
C THR A 277 15.68 -8.58 1.69
N THR A 278 14.55 -8.25 1.08
CA THR A 278 13.87 -6.96 1.29
C THR A 278 13.39 -6.82 2.74
N GLN A 279 12.78 -7.85 3.31
CA GLN A 279 12.33 -7.87 4.71
C GLN A 279 13.49 -7.65 5.67
N THR A 280 14.60 -8.38 5.52
CA THR A 280 15.80 -8.25 6.36
C THR A 280 16.38 -6.83 6.32
N LEU A 281 16.49 -6.23 5.13
CA LEU A 281 17.00 -4.86 4.98
C LEU A 281 16.05 -3.82 5.60
N LEU A 282 14.74 -3.98 5.42
CA LEU A 282 13.74 -3.08 6.01
C LEU A 282 13.69 -3.20 7.52
N GLU A 283 13.79 -4.41 8.07
CA GLU A 283 13.88 -4.64 9.52
C GLU A 283 15.07 -3.91 10.16
N ALA A 284 16.26 -4.03 9.56
CA ALA A 284 17.44 -3.33 10.02
C ALA A 284 17.26 -1.81 10.03
N ARG A 285 16.64 -1.26 8.98
CA ARG A 285 16.34 0.17 8.86
C ARG A 285 15.28 0.63 9.87
N ALA A 286 14.21 -0.15 10.03
CA ALA A 286 13.15 0.12 11.01
C ALA A 286 13.68 0.14 12.44
N ARG A 287 14.57 -0.79 12.78
CA ARG A 287 15.24 -0.83 14.08
C ARG A 287 16.08 0.43 14.33
N VAL A 288 16.92 0.83 13.37
CA VAL A 288 17.70 2.06 13.49
C VAL A 288 16.78 3.30 13.59
N MET A 289 15.73 3.37 12.78
CA MET A 289 14.73 4.45 12.87
C MET A 289 14.13 4.52 14.28
N HIS A 290 13.71 3.39 14.85
CA HIS A 290 13.13 3.33 16.19
C HIS A 290 14.12 3.75 17.28
N GLU A 291 15.37 3.27 17.23
CA GLU A 291 16.45 3.62 18.17
C GLU A 291 16.74 5.13 18.11
N CYS A 292 16.90 5.70 16.92
CA CYS A 292 17.15 7.14 16.73
C CYS A 292 15.96 8.01 17.16
N LEU A 293 14.73 7.59 16.87
CA LEU A 293 13.53 8.29 17.36
C LEU A 293 13.50 8.30 18.89
N THR A 294 13.79 7.18 19.54
CA THR A 294 13.86 7.09 21.01
C THR A 294 14.88 8.05 21.59
N GLN A 295 16.08 8.10 20.99
CA GLN A 295 17.15 8.98 21.43
C GLN A 295 16.85 10.47 21.21
N HIS A 296 16.30 10.84 20.06
CA HIS A 296 16.22 12.22 19.63
C HIS A 296 14.82 12.85 19.80
N LEU A 297 13.74 12.06 19.79
CA LEU A 297 12.35 12.55 19.88
C LEU A 297 11.57 12.01 21.08
N GLY A 298 12.09 11.03 21.84
CA GLY A 298 11.35 10.34 22.90
C GLY A 298 10.79 11.23 24.02
N THR A 299 11.26 12.47 24.15
CA THR A 299 10.73 13.45 25.13
C THR A 299 9.60 14.33 24.58
N ILE A 300 9.43 14.38 23.24
CA ILE A 300 8.50 15.32 22.57
C ILE A 300 7.52 14.61 21.62
N ALA A 301 7.63 13.31 21.44
CA ALA A 301 6.78 12.56 20.53
C ALA A 301 6.53 11.12 20.99
N THR A 302 5.49 10.52 20.46
CA THR A 302 5.13 9.10 20.66
C THR A 302 4.95 8.39 19.32
N TRP A 303 5.23 7.09 19.27
CA TRP A 303 5.05 6.20 18.12
C TRP A 303 5.08 4.75 18.56
N ASP A 304 4.55 3.87 17.74
CA ASP A 304 4.70 2.43 17.91
C ASP A 304 5.95 1.92 17.17
N ALA A 305 6.63 0.92 17.73
CA ALA A 305 7.76 0.26 17.06
C ALA A 305 7.25 -0.47 15.80
N PRO A 306 7.85 -0.22 14.61
CA PRO A 306 7.40 -0.89 13.39
C PRO A 306 7.69 -2.39 13.42
N ARG A 307 6.73 -3.20 12.97
CA ARG A 307 6.83 -4.65 12.84
C ARG A 307 6.82 -5.12 11.39
N GLY A 308 6.78 -4.19 10.44
CA GLY A 308 6.74 -4.43 9.01
C GLY A 308 6.48 -3.16 8.21
N GLY A 309 6.25 -3.31 6.92
CA GLY A 309 5.92 -2.21 6.02
C GLY A 309 7.05 -1.23 5.77
N TYR A 310 6.70 0.05 5.62
CA TYR A 310 7.62 1.13 5.23
C TYR A 310 7.65 2.32 6.19
N PHE A 311 6.71 2.41 7.14
CA PHE A 311 6.37 3.66 7.80
C PHE A 311 6.34 3.58 9.32
N VAL A 312 6.66 4.72 9.93
CA VAL A 312 6.40 5.02 11.34
C VAL A 312 5.52 6.25 11.40
N TRP A 313 4.46 6.18 12.21
CA TRP A 313 3.59 7.28 12.52
C TRP A 313 4.00 7.91 13.84
N VAL A 314 4.47 9.15 13.78
CA VAL A 314 4.99 9.89 14.93
C VAL A 314 4.02 11.01 15.28
N THR A 315 3.60 11.10 16.55
CA THR A 315 2.70 12.13 17.05
C THR A 315 3.43 12.97 18.10
N LEU A 316 3.48 14.29 17.90
CA LEU A 316 4.06 15.23 18.86
C LEU A 316 3.19 15.30 20.12
N THR A 317 3.82 15.38 21.30
CA THR A 317 3.12 15.46 22.58
C THR A 317 2.57 16.85 22.87
N GLU A 318 3.19 17.89 22.29
CA GLU A 318 2.73 19.26 22.36
C GLU A 318 1.85 19.63 21.16
N ALA A 319 0.97 20.60 21.36
CA ALA A 319 0.08 21.11 20.30
C ALA A 319 0.89 21.90 19.26
N ALA A 320 1.38 21.18 18.23
CA ALA A 320 2.15 21.76 17.13
C ALA A 320 1.59 21.30 15.79
N ASP A 321 1.51 22.21 14.82
CA ASP A 321 1.07 21.88 13.45
C ASP A 321 2.26 21.43 12.60
N THR A 322 2.34 20.14 12.32
CA THR A 322 3.39 19.54 11.49
C THR A 322 3.40 20.08 10.06
N THR A 323 2.27 20.58 9.55
CA THR A 323 2.20 21.22 8.24
C THR A 323 2.91 22.57 8.26
N ALA A 324 2.69 23.38 9.30
CA ALA A 324 3.33 24.67 9.47
C ALA A 324 4.83 24.55 9.78
N LEU A 325 5.24 23.48 10.48
CA LEU A 325 6.66 23.22 10.81
C LEU A 325 7.47 22.69 9.61
N LEU A 326 6.86 22.03 8.64
CA LEU A 326 7.57 21.37 7.54
C LEU A 326 8.51 22.28 6.75
N PRO A 327 8.14 23.51 6.33
CA PRO A 327 9.08 24.39 5.62
C PRO A 327 10.34 24.69 6.43
N LEU A 328 10.20 24.96 7.74
CA LEU A 328 11.32 25.27 8.63
C LEU A 328 12.25 24.06 8.83
N VAL A 329 11.66 22.86 8.87
CA VAL A 329 12.40 21.60 8.98
C VAL A 329 13.15 21.30 7.67
N ARG A 330 12.54 21.57 6.52
CA ARG A 330 13.18 21.41 5.20
C ARG A 330 14.36 22.35 4.99
N GLU A 331 14.32 23.56 5.49
CA GLU A 331 15.46 24.49 5.49
C GLU A 331 16.68 23.93 6.22
N GLN A 332 16.48 23.00 7.14
CA GLN A 332 17.57 22.31 7.83
C GLN A 332 17.99 21.00 7.14
N GLY A 333 17.48 20.68 5.94
CA GLY A 333 17.88 19.52 5.14
C GLY A 333 17.17 18.21 5.52
N VAL A 334 16.05 18.24 6.22
CA VAL A 334 15.25 17.05 6.51
C VAL A 334 13.76 17.29 6.23
N GLY A 335 13.03 16.26 5.77
CA GLY A 335 11.60 16.35 5.47
C GLY A 335 10.82 15.15 5.97
N TYR A 336 9.50 15.33 6.14
CA TYR A 336 8.52 14.31 6.51
C TYR A 336 7.20 14.56 5.78
N GLN A 337 6.25 13.62 5.87
CA GLN A 337 4.89 13.85 5.37
C GLN A 337 3.99 14.26 6.55
N PRO A 338 3.39 15.48 6.53
CA PRO A 338 2.48 15.94 7.58
C PRO A 338 1.25 15.04 7.72
N GLY A 339 0.81 14.80 8.95
CA GLY A 339 -0.31 13.92 9.25
C GLY A 339 -1.63 14.40 8.67
N ALA A 340 -1.87 15.69 8.62
CA ALA A 340 -3.08 16.26 8.03
C ALA A 340 -3.28 15.90 6.56
N SER A 341 -2.20 15.55 5.82
CA SER A 341 -2.30 15.08 4.44
C SER A 341 -3.04 13.74 4.30
N PHE A 342 -3.05 12.93 5.35
CA PHE A 342 -3.65 11.59 5.36
C PHE A 342 -5.10 11.57 5.82
N SER A 343 -5.67 12.72 6.18
CA SER A 343 -7.06 12.85 6.61
C SER A 343 -7.88 13.60 5.58
N SER A 344 -9.07 13.08 5.27
CA SER A 344 -10.06 13.77 4.42
C SER A 344 -10.71 14.96 5.13
N THR A 345 -10.57 15.07 6.45
CA THR A 345 -11.10 16.15 7.30
C THR A 345 -10.04 17.14 7.76
N GLY A 346 -8.76 16.90 7.48
CA GLY A 346 -7.63 17.69 7.97
C GLY A 346 -7.25 17.40 9.42
N ALA A 347 -7.68 16.28 9.99
CA ALA A 347 -7.26 15.80 11.30
C ALA A 347 -5.76 15.45 11.34
N HIS A 348 -5.25 15.04 12.49
CA HIS A 348 -3.86 14.59 12.70
C HIS A 348 -2.78 15.68 12.47
N GLY A 349 -3.10 16.95 12.69
CA GLY A 349 -2.15 18.05 12.52
C GLY A 349 -0.87 17.93 13.37
N GLN A 350 -0.93 17.24 14.53
CA GLN A 350 0.22 17.00 15.40
C GLN A 350 1.08 15.80 14.96
N SER A 351 0.63 15.03 13.98
CA SER A 351 1.30 13.79 13.56
C SER A 351 2.10 13.99 12.29
N MET A 352 3.06 13.09 12.04
CA MET A 352 3.82 12.99 10.81
C MET A 352 4.12 11.54 10.48
N ARG A 353 4.19 11.21 9.19
CA ARG A 353 4.66 9.92 8.70
C ARG A 353 6.12 10.01 8.30
N LEU A 354 6.93 9.07 8.78
CA LEU A 354 8.32 8.87 8.40
C LEU A 354 8.46 7.54 7.67
N SER A 355 9.20 7.52 6.55
CA SER A 355 9.52 6.31 5.80
C SER A 355 10.95 5.88 6.10
N PHE A 356 11.16 4.60 6.44
CA PHE A 356 12.48 3.99 6.57
C PHE A 356 12.92 3.23 5.32
N ALA A 357 12.09 3.21 4.26
CA ALA A 357 12.36 2.42 3.08
C ALA A 357 13.28 3.09 2.06
N ALA A 358 13.38 4.42 2.06
CA ALA A 358 14.05 5.18 1.00
C ALA A 358 15.56 5.40 1.23
N TYR A 359 16.07 5.14 2.43
CA TYR A 359 17.44 5.45 2.82
C TYR A 359 18.11 4.30 3.59
N ASP A 360 19.45 4.25 3.53
CA ASP A 360 20.25 3.37 4.37
C ASP A 360 20.25 3.81 5.85
N THR A 361 20.79 2.95 6.71
CA THR A 361 20.80 3.17 8.16
C THR A 361 21.59 4.42 8.58
N ASN A 362 22.66 4.80 7.87
CA ASN A 362 23.46 5.98 8.18
C ASN A 362 22.66 7.27 7.89
N LYS A 363 21.99 7.33 6.74
CA LYS A 363 21.12 8.46 6.41
C LYS A 363 19.90 8.56 7.31
N ILE A 364 19.35 7.42 7.77
CA ILE A 364 18.27 7.40 8.75
C ILE A 364 18.74 8.02 10.07
N ASP A 365 19.89 7.59 10.60
CA ASP A 365 20.46 8.15 11.84
C ASP A 365 20.71 9.67 11.71
N GLN A 366 21.38 10.08 10.65
CA GLN A 366 21.65 11.49 10.36
C GLN A 366 20.34 12.32 10.29
N GLY A 367 19.36 11.83 9.53
CA GLY A 367 18.12 12.56 9.29
C GLY A 367 17.25 12.66 10.55
N ILE A 368 17.17 11.60 11.38
CA ILE A 368 16.37 11.62 12.62
C ILE A 368 17.04 12.49 13.69
N ASN A 369 18.37 12.47 13.80
CA ASN A 369 19.10 13.40 14.68
C ASN A 369 18.81 14.87 14.30
N LEU A 370 18.89 15.19 13.00
CA LEU A 370 18.60 16.53 12.48
C LEU A 370 17.14 16.93 12.71
N LEU A 371 16.21 16.02 12.47
CA LEU A 371 14.77 16.23 12.73
C LEU A 371 14.51 16.51 14.21
N GLY A 372 15.05 15.69 15.11
CA GLY A 372 14.85 15.83 16.55
C GLY A 372 15.44 17.13 17.10
N THR A 373 16.66 17.50 16.69
CA THR A 373 17.30 18.76 17.07
C THR A 373 16.49 19.96 16.59
N THR A 374 16.00 19.91 15.36
CA THR A 374 15.21 21.00 14.76
C THR A 374 13.85 21.14 15.45
N LEU A 375 13.11 20.05 15.63
CA LEU A 375 11.78 20.09 16.27
C LEU A 375 11.86 20.58 17.72
N LYS A 376 12.83 20.11 18.51
CA LYS A 376 13.03 20.60 19.89
C LYS A 376 13.22 22.13 19.95
N ARG A 377 13.97 22.70 18.99
CA ARG A 377 14.20 24.15 18.92
C ARG A 377 12.96 24.94 18.47
N LEU A 378 12.09 24.31 17.65
CA LEU A 378 10.92 25.01 17.09
C LEU A 378 9.69 24.92 18.00
N ILE A 379 9.62 23.92 18.88
CA ILE A 379 8.48 23.68 19.77
C ILE A 379 8.70 24.35 21.14
N HIS A 380 9.96 24.42 21.61
CA HIS A 380 10.36 25.12 22.84
C HIS A 380 10.93 26.52 22.55
#